data_e9bb513ee56c3c96568b4cfa724d760c
#
_entry.id   e9bb513ee56c3c96568b4cfa724d760c
#
_cell.length_a   1.000
_cell.length_b   1.000
_cell.length_c   1.000
_cell.angle_alpha   90.00
_cell.angle_beta   90.00
_cell.angle_gamma   90.00
#
_symmetry.space_group_name_H-M   'P 1'
#
loop_
_entity.id
_entity.type
_entity.pdbx_description
1 polymer ?
#
loop_
_entity_poly.entity_id
_entity_poly.type
_entity_poly.pdbx_seq_one_letter_code
_entity_poly.pdbx_strand_id
1 'polypeptide(L)'
;MAVPRRKASGAGEINYPASEETESQRMTPKKGVDGGKIILYLIIALVAALFLMNFLLPSIGVGGCIGVIALDGEIATSDGYGTVGSENFVELLQRADSRPDVKGIIIEINSPGGSVVASREIYSALLKINKTKIAYISEMGASGGYYVAVGTDYIFADPASITGSIGAVATLLDISQLMNKTGISETTIKSGAMKDIGTMYRPANENETMLLNAIVNEIFTDFKDTVVLERSGNERFSNTKFQEVLDARILSGKQAYNIGLVDQLGTRQEARAYLGEAVGLGKNPQICRIQAERGFLSSLMESIGHGIGDTLTKGIDVQNLRLFS
;
A
#
# COMPACT_ATOMS: atom_id res chain seq x y z
N MET A 1 -7.55 37.91 -108.11
CA MET A 1 -7.46 37.13 -109.35
C MET A 1 -8.10 35.84 -109.08
N ALA A 2 -9.37 35.70 -109.40
CA ALA A 2 -9.85 35.14 -110.67
C ALA A 2 -9.60 33.62 -110.68
N VAL A 3 -10.68 32.79 -110.26
CA VAL A 3 -11.61 32.12 -111.16
C VAL A 3 -10.91 31.02 -112.06
N PRO A 4 -11.52 29.96 -112.49
CA PRO A 4 -12.93 29.37 -112.25
C PRO A 4 -13.00 27.80 -112.35
N ARG A 5 -14.24 27.27 -112.02
CA ARG A 5 -15.10 26.29 -112.66
C ARG A 5 -14.49 24.96 -113.22
N ARG A 6 -15.19 23.87 -112.93
CA ARG A 6 -16.17 23.23 -113.86
C ARG A 6 -16.93 22.06 -113.25
N LYS A 7 -18.22 22.03 -113.68
CA LYS A 7 -19.27 21.04 -113.54
C LYS A 7 -18.96 19.75 -114.27
N ALA A 8 -19.62 18.68 -113.85
CA ALA A 8 -20.59 17.85 -114.60
C ALA A 8 -20.77 16.53 -113.84
N SER A 9 -21.89 16.20 -113.45
CA SER A 9 -23.06 15.52 -114.06
C SER A 9 -22.98 14.04 -114.02
N GLY A 10 -24.02 13.45 -113.49
CA GLY A 10 -24.59 12.25 -114.04
C GLY A 10 -24.87 11.09 -113.07
N ALA A 11 -26.14 11.10 -112.70
CA ALA A 11 -27.07 9.95 -112.69
C ALA A 11 -26.71 8.61 -112.04
N GLY A 12 -27.63 8.13 -111.27
CA GLY A 12 -27.87 6.77 -110.97
C GLY A 12 -28.47 6.49 -109.58
N GLU A 13 -29.77 6.59 -109.53
CA GLU A 13 -30.58 6.07 -108.41
C GLU A 13 -30.45 4.55 -108.34
N ILE A 14 -30.09 4.05 -107.19
CA ILE A 14 -30.48 2.67 -106.76
C ILE A 14 -30.88 2.75 -105.29
N ASN A 15 -32.17 2.50 -105.10
CA ASN A 15 -32.84 2.39 -103.86
C ASN A 15 -32.48 1.11 -103.09
N TYR A 16 -31.99 1.18 -101.87
CA TYR A 16 -31.96 0.05 -100.96
C TYR A 16 -32.63 0.45 -99.66
N PRO A 17 -33.29 -0.50 -98.92
CA PRO A 17 -34.16 -0.17 -97.79
C PRO A 17 -33.35 0.07 -96.49
N ALA A 18 -33.94 0.91 -95.66
CA ALA A 18 -33.46 1.27 -94.37
C ALA A 18 -33.18 0.08 -93.43
N SER A 19 -31.98 -0.05 -93.00
CA SER A 19 -31.63 -0.91 -91.87
C SER A 19 -31.80 -0.11 -90.55
N GLU A 20 -32.56 -0.68 -89.64
CA GLU A 20 -32.83 -0.20 -88.28
C GLU A 20 -31.52 0.13 -87.54
N GLU A 21 -31.36 1.36 -87.12
CA GLU A 21 -30.32 1.75 -86.16
C GLU A 21 -30.67 1.20 -84.79
N THR A 22 -29.94 0.18 -84.39
CA THR A 22 -29.94 -0.28 -82.97
C THR A 22 -29.25 0.73 -82.11
N GLU A 23 -30.04 1.42 -81.29
CA GLU A 23 -29.60 2.38 -80.27
C GLU A 23 -28.72 1.66 -79.26
N SER A 24 -27.41 1.81 -79.40
CA SER A 24 -26.41 1.34 -78.46
C SER A 24 -26.52 2.17 -77.14
N GLN A 25 -27.23 1.63 -76.15
CA GLN A 25 -27.23 2.16 -74.80
C GLN A 25 -25.77 2.20 -74.26
N ARG A 26 -25.20 3.36 -74.13
CA ARG A 26 -23.99 3.62 -73.39
C ARG A 26 -24.26 3.32 -71.89
N MET A 27 -23.86 2.15 -71.44
CA MET A 27 -23.72 1.85 -70.02
C MET A 27 -22.64 2.75 -69.42
N THR A 28 -23.06 3.74 -68.62
CA THR A 28 -22.14 4.48 -67.77
C THR A 28 -21.55 3.52 -66.73
N PRO A 29 -20.24 3.47 -66.58
CA PRO A 29 -19.62 2.59 -65.53
C PRO A 29 -20.11 3.08 -64.14
N LYS A 30 -20.84 2.20 -63.43
CA LYS A 30 -21.08 2.41 -62.00
C LYS A 30 -19.70 2.59 -61.33
N LYS A 31 -19.44 3.78 -60.70
CA LYS A 31 -18.29 4.01 -59.84
C LYS A 31 -18.27 2.91 -58.79
N GLY A 32 -17.41 1.96 -58.92
CA GLY A 32 -17.15 0.95 -57.88
C GLY A 32 -16.70 1.67 -56.64
N VAL A 33 -17.32 1.37 -55.52
CA VAL A 33 -16.92 1.90 -54.23
C VAL A 33 -15.49 1.43 -54.00
N ASP A 34 -14.58 2.38 -53.85
CA ASP A 34 -13.15 2.19 -53.64
C ASP A 34 -12.94 1.34 -52.39
N GLY A 35 -12.56 0.07 -52.50
CA GLY A 35 -12.40 -0.87 -51.40
C GLY A 35 -11.45 -0.32 -50.30
N GLY A 36 -10.48 0.50 -50.71
CA GLY A 36 -9.58 1.20 -49.78
C GLY A 36 -10.29 2.18 -48.87
N LYS A 37 -11.33 2.88 -49.42
CA LYS A 37 -12.13 3.83 -48.60
C LYS A 37 -13.06 3.09 -47.65
N ILE A 38 -13.59 1.93 -48.02
CA ILE A 38 -14.41 1.12 -47.11
C ILE A 38 -13.56 0.61 -45.94
N ILE A 39 -12.36 0.11 -46.20
CA ILE A 39 -11.43 -0.34 -45.16
C ILE A 39 -11.04 0.81 -44.25
N LEU A 40 -10.76 1.97 -44.80
CA LEU A 40 -10.45 3.17 -44.01
C LEU A 40 -11.60 3.61 -43.08
N TYR A 41 -12.85 3.61 -43.61
CA TYR A 41 -14.03 3.93 -42.79
C TYR A 41 -14.30 2.88 -41.72
N LEU A 42 -14.04 1.60 -41.96
CA LEU A 42 -14.15 0.52 -40.97
C LEU A 42 -13.10 0.67 -39.86
N ILE A 43 -11.87 1.05 -40.20
CA ILE A 43 -10.83 1.33 -39.22
C ILE A 43 -11.20 2.57 -38.36
N ILE A 44 -11.66 3.65 -39.00
CA ILE A 44 -12.09 4.86 -38.27
C ILE A 44 -13.29 4.53 -37.36
N ALA A 45 -14.27 3.77 -37.84
CA ALA A 45 -15.42 3.34 -37.06
C ALA A 45 -15.01 2.44 -35.86
N LEU A 46 -14.04 1.53 -36.07
CA LEU A 46 -13.50 0.68 -35.01
C LEU A 46 -12.76 1.52 -33.94
N VAL A 47 -11.92 2.46 -34.37
CA VAL A 47 -11.19 3.37 -33.44
C VAL A 47 -12.18 4.25 -32.71
N ALA A 48 -13.18 4.81 -33.40
CA ALA A 48 -14.24 5.61 -32.78
C ALA A 48 -15.09 4.78 -31.80
N ALA A 49 -15.42 3.52 -32.14
CA ALA A 49 -16.14 2.60 -31.26
C ALA A 49 -15.30 2.23 -30.01
N LEU A 50 -14.00 1.99 -30.16
CA LEU A 50 -13.08 1.76 -29.05
C LEU A 50 -12.94 3.01 -28.17
N PHE A 51 -12.86 4.19 -28.76
CA PHE A 51 -12.83 5.46 -28.03
C PHE A 51 -14.16 5.75 -27.31
N LEU A 52 -15.29 5.50 -27.97
CA LEU A 52 -16.63 5.63 -27.40
C LEU A 52 -16.86 4.60 -26.28
N MET A 53 -16.35 3.38 -26.45
CA MET A 53 -16.40 2.33 -25.44
C MET A 53 -15.57 2.72 -24.19
N ASN A 54 -14.44 3.37 -24.36
CA ASN A 54 -13.66 3.96 -23.24
C ASN A 54 -14.36 5.17 -22.58
N PHE A 55 -15.18 5.90 -23.33
CA PHE A 55 -15.87 7.11 -22.85
C PHE A 55 -17.27 6.81 -22.28
N LEU A 56 -18.01 5.86 -22.87
CA LEU A 56 -19.38 5.46 -22.45
C LEU A 56 -19.39 4.28 -21.47
N LEU A 57 -18.27 3.57 -21.31
CA LEU A 57 -18.02 2.64 -20.23
C LEU A 57 -17.07 3.30 -19.22
N PRO A 58 -17.48 4.38 -18.52
CA PRO A 58 -16.73 4.81 -17.34
C PRO A 58 -16.92 3.69 -16.35
N SER A 59 -15.87 2.85 -16.24
CA SER A 59 -15.74 1.92 -15.14
C SER A 59 -16.80 0.80 -15.05
N ILE A 60 -17.00 0.00 -16.09
CA ILE A 60 -17.03 -1.44 -15.75
C ILE A 60 -15.62 -1.70 -15.23
N GLY A 61 -15.46 -1.46 -13.95
CA GLY A 61 -14.17 -1.43 -13.29
C GLY A 61 -13.47 -2.75 -13.55
N VAL A 62 -12.35 -2.70 -14.21
CA VAL A 62 -11.28 -3.63 -13.92
C VAL A 62 -11.10 -3.47 -12.41
N GLY A 63 -11.57 -4.44 -11.66
CA GLY A 63 -11.94 -4.34 -10.26
C GLY A 63 -10.87 -3.62 -9.44
N GLY A 64 -11.30 -2.57 -8.72
CA GLY A 64 -10.47 -1.94 -7.71
C GLY A 64 -10.06 -2.98 -6.66
N CYS A 65 -9.02 -2.69 -5.92
CA CYS A 65 -8.53 -3.58 -4.87
C CYS A 65 -8.45 -2.85 -3.52
N ILE A 66 -8.37 -3.62 -2.46
CA ILE A 66 -7.94 -3.13 -1.15
C ILE A 66 -6.42 -3.20 -1.09
N GLY A 67 -5.78 -2.05 -0.84
CA GLY A 67 -4.35 -1.98 -0.55
C GLY A 67 -4.06 -2.55 0.83
N VAL A 68 -3.15 -3.51 0.92
CA VAL A 68 -2.70 -4.07 2.21
C VAL A 68 -1.25 -3.68 2.44
N ILE A 69 -1.00 -3.02 3.58
CA ILE A 69 0.33 -2.64 4.06
C ILE A 69 0.55 -3.38 5.38
N ALA A 70 1.65 -4.11 5.49
CA ALA A 70 2.02 -4.81 6.71
C ALA A 70 2.91 -3.93 7.60
N LEU A 71 2.54 -3.81 8.88
CA LEU A 71 3.36 -3.27 9.96
C LEU A 71 3.78 -4.46 10.83
N ASP A 72 4.86 -5.15 10.43
CA ASP A 72 5.29 -6.41 11.04
C ASP A 72 6.70 -6.27 11.64
N GLY A 73 6.78 -6.25 12.95
CA GLY A 73 8.01 -6.05 13.71
C GLY A 73 8.06 -4.76 14.53
N GLU A 74 9.23 -4.44 15.10
CA GLU A 74 9.45 -3.23 15.90
C GLU A 74 9.45 -1.98 15.00
N ILE A 75 8.84 -0.89 15.47
CA ILE A 75 8.81 0.38 14.74
C ILE A 75 10.11 1.13 14.99
N ALA A 76 10.83 1.46 13.92
CA ALA A 76 12.07 2.22 13.95
C ALA A 76 12.04 3.37 12.92
N THR A 77 13.06 4.23 12.92
CA THR A 77 13.18 5.29 11.91
C THR A 77 13.52 4.73 10.53
N SER A 78 14.33 3.65 10.49
CA SER A 78 14.76 2.98 9.27
C SER A 78 14.52 1.48 9.34
N ASP A 79 14.36 0.84 8.19
CA ASP A 79 14.22 -0.62 8.10
C ASP A 79 15.47 -1.34 8.58
N GLY A 80 15.27 -2.52 9.18
CA GLY A 80 16.30 -3.42 9.65
C GLY A 80 15.79 -4.83 9.83
N TYR A 81 16.60 -5.70 10.41
CA TYR A 81 16.17 -7.05 10.72
C TYR A 81 15.13 -7.03 11.84
N GLY A 82 13.88 -7.40 11.50
CA GLY A 82 12.75 -7.40 12.43
C GLY A 82 12.21 -5.98 12.78
N THR A 83 12.61 -4.95 12.03
CA THR A 83 12.12 -3.59 12.21
C THR A 83 11.45 -3.04 10.96
N VAL A 84 10.44 -2.20 11.15
CA VAL A 84 9.74 -1.45 10.12
C VAL A 84 10.11 0.02 10.25
N GLY A 85 10.73 0.57 9.21
CA GLY A 85 11.11 1.97 9.13
C GLY A 85 9.92 2.88 8.85
N SER A 86 9.76 3.95 9.65
CA SER A 86 8.71 4.93 9.44
C SER A 86 8.80 5.61 8.07
N GLU A 87 10.01 5.92 7.60
CA GLU A 87 10.24 6.56 6.31
C GLU A 87 9.66 5.73 5.16
N ASN A 88 10.06 4.45 5.07
CA ASN A 88 9.55 3.53 4.05
C ASN A 88 8.05 3.26 4.21
N PHE A 89 7.57 3.15 5.45
CA PHE A 89 6.15 2.93 5.69
C PHE A 89 5.29 4.11 5.21
N VAL A 90 5.74 5.35 5.43
CA VAL A 90 5.09 6.57 4.93
C VAL A 90 5.06 6.58 3.40
N GLU A 91 6.14 6.17 2.72
CA GLU A 91 6.14 6.03 1.26
C GLU A 91 5.11 5.00 0.78
N LEU A 92 4.97 3.86 1.46
CA LEU A 92 3.96 2.85 1.13
C LEU A 92 2.54 3.40 1.26
N LEU A 93 2.26 4.19 2.31
CA LEU A 93 0.98 4.86 2.49
C LEU A 93 0.68 5.83 1.35
N GLN A 94 1.65 6.69 0.99
CA GLN A 94 1.50 7.64 -0.12
C GLN A 94 1.29 6.94 -1.45
N ARG A 95 2.02 5.85 -1.70
CA ARG A 95 1.86 5.00 -2.89
C ARG A 95 0.47 4.38 -2.95
N ALA A 96 -0.05 3.87 -1.83
CA ALA A 96 -1.40 3.32 -1.76
C ALA A 96 -2.46 4.40 -2.02
N ASP A 97 -2.27 5.60 -1.47
CA ASP A 97 -3.20 6.71 -1.63
C ASP A 97 -3.24 7.24 -3.08
N SER A 98 -2.08 7.31 -3.74
CA SER A 98 -1.97 7.81 -5.12
C SER A 98 -2.51 6.85 -6.19
N ARG A 99 -2.64 5.55 -5.89
CA ARG A 99 -3.09 4.53 -6.85
C ARG A 99 -4.61 4.57 -7.05
N PRO A 100 -5.13 4.81 -8.27
CA PRO A 100 -6.57 4.92 -8.52
C PRO A 100 -7.33 3.60 -8.42
N ASP A 101 -6.63 2.46 -8.57
CA ASP A 101 -7.19 1.11 -8.43
C ASP A 101 -7.31 0.68 -6.95
N VAL A 102 -6.56 1.28 -6.03
CA VAL A 102 -6.70 1.07 -4.59
C VAL A 102 -7.89 1.90 -4.08
N LYS A 103 -8.95 1.24 -3.58
CA LYS A 103 -10.18 1.90 -3.11
C LYS A 103 -10.21 2.13 -1.60
N GLY A 104 -9.49 1.34 -0.85
CA GLY A 104 -9.32 1.45 0.61
C GLY A 104 -8.03 0.78 1.04
N ILE A 105 -7.58 1.05 2.26
CA ILE A 105 -6.28 0.58 2.77
C ILE A 105 -6.50 -0.18 4.08
N ILE A 106 -5.88 -1.36 4.21
CA ILE A 106 -5.76 -2.08 5.48
C ILE A 106 -4.31 -2.04 5.93
N ILE A 107 -4.11 -1.58 7.16
CA ILE A 107 -2.84 -1.73 7.87
C ILE A 107 -2.93 -3.01 8.69
N GLU A 108 -2.23 -4.06 8.27
CA GLU A 108 -2.13 -5.31 9.03
C GLU A 108 -1.00 -5.15 10.05
N ILE A 109 -1.36 -5.11 11.35
CA ILE A 109 -0.44 -4.79 12.44
C ILE A 109 -0.07 -6.07 13.19
N ASN A 110 1.22 -6.32 13.27
CA ASN A 110 1.87 -7.30 14.15
C ASN A 110 3.14 -6.66 14.73
N SER A 111 2.96 -5.76 15.69
CA SER A 111 4.06 -4.93 16.22
C SER A 111 3.96 -4.73 17.72
N PRO A 112 5.08 -4.89 18.47
CA PRO A 112 5.16 -4.52 19.89
C PRO A 112 5.20 -2.99 20.12
N GLY A 113 5.32 -2.21 19.05
CA GLY A 113 5.63 -0.78 19.08
C GLY A 113 7.10 -0.52 18.77
N GLY A 114 7.70 0.49 19.39
CA GLY A 114 9.10 0.87 19.18
C GLY A 114 9.33 2.37 19.36
N SER A 115 10.07 2.99 18.45
CA SER A 115 10.41 4.42 18.49
C SER A 115 9.15 5.30 18.53
N VAL A 116 9.11 6.19 19.51
CA VAL A 116 8.04 7.20 19.68
C VAL A 116 7.94 8.09 18.44
N VAL A 117 9.08 8.59 17.97
CA VAL A 117 9.13 9.51 16.80
C VAL A 117 8.63 8.79 15.55
N ALA A 118 9.12 7.59 15.27
CA ALA A 118 8.71 6.82 14.11
C ALA A 118 7.22 6.46 14.13
N SER A 119 6.67 6.09 15.30
CA SER A 119 5.23 5.83 15.46
C SER A 119 4.38 7.09 15.18
N ARG A 120 4.82 8.27 15.62
CA ARG A 120 4.18 9.56 15.36
C ARG A 120 4.26 9.97 13.89
N GLU A 121 5.36 9.68 13.20
CA GLU A 121 5.50 9.93 11.75
C GLU A 121 4.47 9.11 10.97
N ILE A 122 4.35 7.82 11.26
CA ILE A 122 3.36 6.95 10.62
C ILE A 122 1.93 7.42 10.92
N TYR A 123 1.61 7.71 12.19
CA TYR A 123 0.32 8.24 12.58
C TYR A 123 -0.01 9.53 11.83
N SER A 124 0.92 10.49 11.81
CA SER A 124 0.74 11.77 11.11
C SER A 124 0.55 11.60 9.60
N ALA A 125 1.17 10.58 9.00
CA ALA A 125 0.96 10.25 7.60
C ALA A 125 -0.43 9.64 7.37
N LEU A 126 -0.89 8.73 8.24
CA LEU A 126 -2.24 8.16 8.17
C LEU A 126 -3.34 9.23 8.19
N LEU A 127 -3.20 10.25 9.02
CA LEU A 127 -4.17 11.36 9.08
C LEU A 127 -4.27 12.15 7.75
N LYS A 128 -3.25 12.10 6.89
CA LYS A 128 -3.23 12.79 5.58
C LYS A 128 -3.79 11.94 4.45
N ILE A 129 -4.01 10.65 4.67
CA ILE A 129 -4.57 9.73 3.67
C ILE A 129 -6.07 10.00 3.51
N ASN A 130 -6.51 10.23 2.28
CA ASN A 130 -7.93 10.52 1.98
C ASN A 130 -8.78 9.27 1.83
N LYS A 131 -8.17 8.13 1.51
CA LYS A 131 -8.89 6.87 1.36
C LYS A 131 -9.31 6.31 2.71
N THR A 132 -10.44 5.61 2.73
CA THR A 132 -10.86 4.84 3.89
C THR A 132 -9.76 3.85 4.27
N LYS A 133 -9.31 3.91 5.49
CA LYS A 133 -8.21 3.11 6.04
C LYS A 133 -8.62 2.48 7.36
N ILE A 134 -8.34 1.19 7.49
CA ILE A 134 -8.61 0.46 8.73
C ILE A 134 -7.34 -0.24 9.23
N ALA A 135 -7.23 -0.41 10.54
CA ALA A 135 -6.23 -1.27 11.15
C ALA A 135 -6.81 -2.66 11.40
N TYR A 136 -6.00 -3.68 11.21
CA TYR A 136 -6.27 -5.04 11.68
C TYR A 136 -5.12 -5.50 12.58
N ILE A 137 -5.36 -5.59 13.88
CA ILE A 137 -4.41 -6.12 14.85
C ILE A 137 -4.50 -7.64 14.83
N SER A 138 -3.43 -8.31 14.36
CA SER A 138 -3.38 -9.77 14.21
C SER A 138 -2.92 -10.44 15.52
N GLU A 139 -1.61 -10.60 15.71
CA GLU A 139 -1.04 -11.18 16.94
C GLU A 139 -0.81 -10.08 17.98
N MET A 140 -0.18 -8.97 17.57
CA MET A 140 0.20 -7.87 18.44
C MET A 140 0.02 -6.51 17.77
N GLY A 141 -0.52 -5.56 18.52
CA GLY A 141 -0.59 -4.15 18.14
C GLY A 141 -0.51 -3.31 19.42
N ALA A 142 0.65 -3.31 20.06
CA ALA A 142 0.86 -2.72 21.38
C ALA A 142 1.75 -1.47 21.31
N SER A 143 1.64 -0.58 22.32
CA SER A 143 2.47 0.63 22.40
C SER A 143 2.43 1.45 21.09
N GLY A 144 3.57 1.73 20.45
CA GLY A 144 3.63 2.39 19.15
C GLY A 144 2.79 1.73 18.05
N GLY A 145 2.60 0.40 18.09
CA GLY A 145 1.70 -0.31 17.18
C GLY A 145 0.24 0.08 17.37
N TYR A 146 -0.20 0.29 18.61
CA TYR A 146 -1.52 0.83 18.90
C TYR A 146 -1.62 2.32 18.56
N TYR A 147 -0.54 3.09 18.77
CA TYR A 147 -0.47 4.50 18.37
C TYR A 147 -0.69 4.67 16.86
N VAL A 148 -0.14 3.76 16.05
CA VAL A 148 -0.40 3.72 14.60
C VAL A 148 -1.85 3.32 14.31
N ALA A 149 -2.39 2.31 15.02
CA ALA A 149 -3.76 1.85 14.82
C ALA A 149 -4.80 2.95 15.01
N VAL A 150 -4.65 3.82 16.02
CA VAL A 150 -5.59 4.92 16.28
C VAL A 150 -5.59 6.01 15.20
N GLY A 151 -4.58 6.06 14.33
CA GLY A 151 -4.55 6.93 13.15
C GLY A 151 -5.41 6.43 11.97
N THR A 152 -6.12 5.32 12.13
CA THR A 152 -7.02 4.76 11.11
C THR A 152 -8.49 5.03 11.45
N ASP A 153 -9.37 4.93 10.45
CA ASP A 153 -10.80 5.25 10.60
C ASP A 153 -11.55 4.17 11.41
N TYR A 154 -11.00 2.94 11.48
CA TYR A 154 -11.63 1.81 12.16
C TYR A 154 -10.60 0.74 12.54
N ILE A 155 -10.73 0.18 13.73
CA ILE A 155 -9.78 -0.79 14.28
C ILE A 155 -10.46 -2.15 14.48
N PHE A 156 -10.00 -3.14 13.73
CA PHE A 156 -10.27 -4.55 13.96
C PHE A 156 -9.18 -5.17 14.81
N ALA A 157 -9.55 -6.14 15.65
CA ALA A 157 -8.58 -6.97 16.36
C ALA A 157 -9.05 -8.42 16.42
N ASP A 158 -8.12 -9.36 16.34
CA ASP A 158 -8.41 -10.72 16.77
C ASP A 158 -8.73 -10.71 18.27
N PRO A 159 -9.75 -11.45 18.73
CA PRO A 159 -10.11 -11.50 20.16
C PRO A 159 -8.96 -11.89 21.10
N ALA A 160 -8.01 -12.70 20.60
CA ALA A 160 -6.84 -13.18 21.34
C ALA A 160 -5.59 -12.35 21.12
N SER A 161 -5.62 -11.35 20.23
CA SER A 161 -4.47 -10.48 19.99
C SER A 161 -4.07 -9.73 21.25
N ILE A 162 -2.82 -9.26 21.29
CA ILE A 162 -2.29 -8.41 22.36
C ILE A 162 -2.25 -6.96 21.88
N THR A 163 -2.85 -6.05 22.66
CA THR A 163 -2.88 -4.62 22.33
C THR A 163 -2.76 -3.74 23.57
N GLY A 164 -3.04 -2.45 23.48
CA GLY A 164 -2.88 -1.52 24.60
C GLY A 164 -1.43 -1.15 24.83
N SER A 165 -0.90 -1.36 26.02
CA SER A 165 0.46 -0.89 26.42
C SER A 165 0.64 0.60 26.10
N ILE A 166 -0.39 1.41 26.48
CA ILE A 166 -0.41 2.85 26.23
C ILE A 166 0.48 3.51 27.27
N GLY A 167 1.73 3.77 26.88
CA GLY A 167 2.75 4.25 27.79
C GLY A 167 4.08 4.50 27.11
N ALA A 168 5.03 5.02 27.89
CA ALA A 168 6.40 5.21 27.49
C ALA A 168 7.35 4.65 28.55
N VAL A 169 8.52 4.21 28.14
CA VAL A 169 9.55 3.65 29.03
C VAL A 169 10.92 4.15 28.63
N ALA A 170 11.76 4.44 29.60
CA ALA A 170 13.20 4.61 29.45
C ALA A 170 13.93 3.60 30.34
N THR A 171 14.75 2.78 29.75
CA THR A 171 15.52 1.75 30.47
C THR A 171 16.98 2.17 30.59
N LEU A 172 17.50 2.21 31.79
CA LEU A 172 18.91 2.46 32.08
C LEU A 172 19.57 1.16 32.56
N LEU A 173 20.66 0.78 31.92
CA LEU A 173 21.49 -0.34 32.36
C LEU A 173 22.60 0.18 33.26
N ASP A 174 22.84 -0.44 34.41
CA ASP A 174 23.96 -0.15 35.32
C ASP A 174 24.86 -1.41 35.49
N ILE A 175 26.07 -1.34 34.98
CA ILE A 175 27.09 -2.39 35.10
C ILE A 175 28.25 -2.00 36.04
N SER A 176 28.13 -0.92 36.79
CA SER A 176 29.20 -0.38 37.64
C SER A 176 29.72 -1.40 38.65
N GLN A 177 28.85 -2.24 39.25
CA GLN A 177 29.24 -3.28 40.17
C GLN A 177 30.02 -4.43 39.50
N LEU A 178 29.67 -4.76 38.23
CA LEU A 178 30.42 -5.76 37.45
C LEU A 178 31.81 -5.23 37.13
N MET A 179 31.94 -3.97 36.73
CA MET A 179 33.23 -3.32 36.46
C MET A 179 34.14 -3.33 37.71
N ASN A 180 33.60 -2.98 38.87
CA ASN A 180 34.32 -3.02 40.13
C ASN A 180 34.85 -4.44 40.44
N LYS A 181 34.06 -5.50 40.20
CA LYS A 181 34.47 -6.88 40.44
C LYS A 181 35.55 -7.35 39.46
N THR A 182 35.59 -6.80 38.26
CA THR A 182 36.57 -7.20 37.21
C THR A 182 37.80 -6.29 37.17
N GLY A 183 37.85 -5.25 38.01
CA GLY A 183 38.97 -4.30 38.06
C GLY A 183 39.00 -3.32 36.90
N ILE A 184 37.86 -3.17 36.16
CA ILE A 184 37.71 -2.20 35.09
C ILE A 184 37.28 -0.86 35.74
N SER A 185 37.93 0.24 35.37
CA SER A 185 37.55 1.57 35.77
C SER A 185 37.29 2.46 34.56
N GLU A 186 36.30 3.32 34.68
CA GLU A 186 35.96 4.33 33.67
C GLU A 186 36.15 5.74 34.27
N THR A 187 36.72 6.62 33.48
CA THR A 187 36.86 8.03 33.85
C THR A 187 36.20 8.91 32.81
N THR A 188 35.07 9.52 33.16
CA THR A 188 34.37 10.46 32.29
C THR A 188 34.80 11.90 32.55
N ILE A 189 35.35 12.55 31.51
CA ILE A 189 35.62 14.00 31.54
C ILE A 189 34.48 14.69 30.75
N LYS A 190 33.69 15.53 31.42
CA LYS A 190 32.48 16.14 30.88
C LYS A 190 32.38 17.62 31.14
N SER A 191 31.80 18.37 30.20
CA SER A 191 31.60 19.81 30.29
C SER A 191 30.42 20.23 31.16
N GLY A 192 29.54 19.32 31.55
CA GLY A 192 28.37 19.59 32.39
C GLY A 192 27.89 18.34 33.12
N ALA A 193 27.22 18.54 34.26
CA ALA A 193 26.81 17.46 35.18
C ALA A 193 25.94 16.40 34.49
N MET A 194 25.05 16.80 33.55
CA MET A 194 24.10 15.92 32.87
C MET A 194 24.61 15.35 31.53
N LYS A 195 25.88 15.62 31.12
CA LYS A 195 26.36 15.24 29.78
C LYS A 195 26.49 13.74 29.59
N ASP A 196 26.64 12.98 30.66
CA ASP A 196 26.73 11.52 30.69
C ASP A 196 25.46 10.82 31.22
N ILE A 197 24.32 11.52 31.19
CA ILE A 197 23.02 10.93 31.56
C ILE A 197 22.76 9.68 30.72
N GLY A 198 22.32 8.61 31.37
CA GLY A 198 22.10 7.31 30.72
C GLY A 198 23.34 6.47 30.55
N THR A 199 24.53 6.89 31.06
CA THR A 199 25.71 6.02 31.06
C THR A 199 25.46 4.75 31.87
N MET A 200 26.00 3.60 31.39
CA MET A 200 25.90 2.32 32.09
C MET A 200 26.96 2.12 33.14
N TYR A 201 27.94 3.00 33.27
CA TYR A 201 29.14 2.82 34.08
C TYR A 201 28.99 3.29 35.52
N ARG A 202 27.89 3.97 35.83
CA ARG A 202 27.50 4.39 37.19
C ARG A 202 25.99 4.38 37.34
N PRO A 203 25.46 4.26 38.56
CA PRO A 203 24.03 4.46 38.80
C PRO A 203 23.59 5.90 38.42
N ALA A 204 22.36 5.99 37.91
CA ALA A 204 21.74 7.30 37.70
C ALA A 204 21.48 7.99 39.05
N ASN A 205 21.73 9.28 39.13
CA ASN A 205 21.39 10.07 40.31
C ASN A 205 19.94 10.53 40.30
N GLU A 206 19.47 11.09 41.43
CA GLU A 206 18.08 11.55 41.59
C GLU A 206 17.68 12.61 40.56
N ASN A 207 18.55 13.58 40.25
CA ASN A 207 18.26 14.63 39.27
C ASN A 207 18.12 14.07 37.86
N GLU A 208 18.94 13.11 37.49
CA GLU A 208 18.86 12.40 36.20
C GLU A 208 17.55 11.61 36.11
N THR A 209 17.21 10.87 37.17
CA THR A 209 15.96 10.11 37.25
C THR A 209 14.73 11.03 37.19
N MET A 210 14.74 12.17 37.90
CA MET A 210 13.65 13.15 37.81
C MET A 210 13.49 13.72 36.40
N LEU A 211 14.59 14.08 35.74
CA LEU A 211 14.56 14.59 34.37
C LEU A 211 13.98 13.54 33.38
N LEU A 212 14.46 12.30 33.47
CA LEU A 212 13.97 11.22 32.59
C LEU A 212 12.49 10.89 32.86
N ASN A 213 12.07 10.88 34.13
CA ASN A 213 10.66 10.69 34.47
C ASN A 213 9.77 11.82 33.90
N ALA A 214 10.24 13.07 33.92
CA ALA A 214 9.50 14.18 33.31
C ALA A 214 9.30 13.97 31.80
N ILE A 215 10.35 13.55 31.08
CA ILE A 215 10.30 13.27 29.63
C ILE A 215 9.35 12.08 29.34
N VAL A 216 9.48 10.99 30.10
CA VAL A 216 8.61 9.80 29.94
C VAL A 216 7.13 10.17 30.19
N ASN A 217 6.84 11.00 31.21
CA ASN A 217 5.49 11.44 31.50
C ASN A 217 4.93 12.38 30.43
N GLU A 218 5.75 13.23 29.83
CA GLU A 218 5.36 14.09 28.70
C GLU A 218 4.94 13.23 27.49
N ILE A 219 5.77 12.26 27.12
CA ILE A 219 5.49 11.31 26.01
C ILE A 219 4.22 10.49 26.30
N PHE A 220 4.09 9.99 27.53
CA PHE A 220 2.89 9.24 27.95
C PHE A 220 1.63 10.09 27.85
N THR A 221 1.69 11.35 28.32
CA THR A 221 0.53 12.27 28.27
C THR A 221 0.09 12.53 26.84
N ASP A 222 1.05 12.78 25.93
CA ASP A 222 0.77 12.96 24.50
C ASP A 222 0.12 11.73 23.88
N PHE A 223 0.63 10.54 24.20
CA PHE A 223 0.02 9.28 23.71
C PHE A 223 -1.42 9.11 24.25
N LYS A 224 -1.61 9.27 25.54
CA LYS A 224 -2.94 9.18 26.19
C LYS A 224 -3.93 10.14 25.53
N ASP A 225 -3.53 11.40 25.35
CA ASP A 225 -4.39 12.45 24.80
C ASP A 225 -4.72 12.18 23.33
N THR A 226 -3.78 11.65 22.54
CA THR A 226 -4.02 11.17 21.17
C THR A 226 -5.07 10.05 21.16
N VAL A 227 -4.95 9.05 22.05
CA VAL A 227 -5.95 7.97 22.15
C VAL A 227 -7.32 8.53 22.52
N VAL A 228 -7.42 9.43 23.49
CA VAL A 228 -8.70 10.05 23.85
C VAL A 228 -9.30 10.80 22.67
N LEU A 229 -8.49 11.58 21.95
CA LEU A 229 -8.93 12.32 20.77
C LEU A 229 -9.54 11.39 19.71
N GLU A 230 -8.82 10.35 19.33
CA GLU A 230 -9.21 9.45 18.23
C GLU A 230 -10.31 8.45 18.63
N ARG A 231 -10.42 8.12 19.93
CA ARG A 231 -11.42 7.13 20.39
C ARG A 231 -12.68 7.76 20.97
N SER A 232 -12.71 9.06 21.22
CA SER A 232 -13.88 9.75 21.82
C SER A 232 -15.16 9.65 20.99
N GLY A 233 -15.05 9.44 19.67
CA GLY A 233 -16.16 9.22 18.75
C GLY A 233 -16.73 7.81 18.78
N ASN A 234 -16.08 6.84 19.43
CA ASN A 234 -16.58 5.48 19.55
C ASN A 234 -17.59 5.39 20.71
N GLU A 235 -18.82 4.94 20.43
CA GLU A 235 -19.89 4.82 21.44
C GLU A 235 -19.53 3.92 22.64
N ARG A 236 -18.63 2.96 22.44
CA ARG A 236 -18.13 2.07 23.50
C ARG A 236 -16.98 2.65 24.32
N PHE A 237 -16.35 3.74 23.82
CA PHE A 237 -15.23 4.32 24.53
C PHE A 237 -15.67 4.93 25.85
N SER A 238 -15.17 4.37 26.92
CA SER A 238 -15.45 4.83 28.28
C SER A 238 -14.17 5.43 28.87
N ASN A 239 -14.15 6.74 29.03
CA ASN A 239 -13.00 7.42 29.64
C ASN A 239 -12.71 6.89 31.06
N THR A 240 -13.75 6.56 31.85
CA THR A 240 -13.59 5.97 33.18
C THR A 240 -12.85 4.63 33.13
N LYS A 241 -13.29 3.72 32.26
CA LYS A 241 -12.63 2.41 32.09
C LYS A 241 -11.23 2.56 31.45
N PHE A 242 -11.06 3.54 30.58
CA PHE A 242 -9.76 3.85 29.99
C PHE A 242 -8.76 4.29 31.06
N GLN A 243 -9.16 5.13 32.02
CA GLN A 243 -8.30 5.53 33.14
C GLN A 243 -7.81 4.34 33.99
N GLU A 244 -8.59 3.28 34.11
CA GLU A 244 -8.22 2.06 34.87
C GLU A 244 -7.08 1.24 34.20
N VAL A 245 -6.81 1.48 32.94
CA VAL A 245 -5.79 0.76 32.14
C VAL A 245 -4.59 1.63 31.74
N LEU A 246 -4.49 2.83 32.30
CA LEU A 246 -3.38 3.79 32.03
C LEU A 246 -2.10 3.50 32.79
N ASP A 247 -1.98 2.31 33.39
CA ASP A 247 -0.74 1.79 33.95
C ASP A 247 0.17 1.11 32.89
N ALA A 248 -0.12 1.37 31.62
CA ALA A 248 0.59 0.81 30.46
C ALA A 248 0.49 -0.72 30.33
N ARG A 249 -0.54 -1.34 30.97
CA ARG A 249 -0.76 -2.78 30.81
C ARG A 249 -1.13 -3.16 29.39
N ILE A 250 -0.79 -4.39 29.01
CA ILE A 250 -1.31 -5.03 27.81
C ILE A 250 -2.76 -5.47 28.03
N LEU A 251 -3.54 -5.51 26.95
CA LEU A 251 -4.91 -5.96 26.90
C LEU A 251 -5.07 -7.02 25.83
N SER A 252 -5.97 -7.97 26.02
CA SER A 252 -6.43 -8.78 24.89
C SER A 252 -7.28 -7.93 23.95
N GLY A 253 -7.40 -8.33 22.66
CA GLY A 253 -8.30 -7.68 21.71
C GLY A 253 -9.71 -7.56 22.26
N LYS A 254 -10.20 -8.62 22.95
CA LYS A 254 -11.52 -8.63 23.62
C LYS A 254 -11.63 -7.59 24.75
N GLN A 255 -10.59 -7.45 25.57
CA GLN A 255 -10.57 -6.44 26.63
C GLN A 255 -10.57 -5.03 26.06
N ALA A 256 -9.75 -4.77 25.03
CA ALA A 256 -9.69 -3.50 24.33
C ALA A 256 -11.02 -3.13 23.65
N TYR A 257 -11.71 -4.09 23.04
CA TYR A 257 -13.06 -3.92 22.50
C TYR A 257 -14.09 -3.50 23.57
N ASN A 258 -14.04 -4.12 24.75
CA ASN A 258 -15.01 -3.86 25.83
C ASN A 258 -14.91 -2.42 26.39
N ILE A 259 -13.79 -1.74 26.20
CA ILE A 259 -13.56 -0.37 26.65
C ILE A 259 -13.52 0.64 25.50
N GLY A 260 -13.74 0.18 24.25
CA GLY A 260 -13.81 1.03 23.07
C GLY A 260 -12.48 1.40 22.43
N LEU A 261 -11.39 0.74 22.82
CA LEU A 261 -10.09 0.91 22.16
C LEU A 261 -10.02 0.19 20.81
N VAL A 262 -10.87 -0.80 20.58
CA VAL A 262 -11.05 -1.53 19.33
C VAL A 262 -12.52 -1.41 18.91
N ASP A 263 -12.79 -1.27 17.61
CA ASP A 263 -14.15 -1.06 17.10
C ASP A 263 -14.87 -2.38 16.86
N GLN A 264 -14.14 -3.41 16.41
CA GLN A 264 -14.73 -4.71 16.12
C GLN A 264 -13.73 -5.84 16.35
N LEU A 265 -14.26 -6.95 16.87
CA LEU A 265 -13.53 -8.21 16.93
C LEU A 265 -13.78 -9.00 15.66
N GLY A 266 -12.72 -9.62 15.13
CA GLY A 266 -12.85 -10.45 13.94
C GLY A 266 -11.51 -10.90 13.37
N THR A 267 -11.63 -11.74 12.37
CA THR A 267 -10.50 -12.27 11.61
C THR A 267 -10.03 -11.27 10.53
N ARG A 268 -8.84 -11.52 9.99
CA ARG A 268 -8.32 -10.77 8.82
C ARG A 268 -9.30 -10.75 7.64
N GLN A 269 -9.98 -11.87 7.41
CA GLN A 269 -10.94 -11.98 6.31
C GLN A 269 -12.17 -11.10 6.54
N GLU A 270 -12.68 -11.04 7.77
CA GLU A 270 -13.81 -10.19 8.14
C GLU A 270 -13.45 -8.71 8.05
N ALA A 271 -12.24 -8.31 8.46
CA ALA A 271 -11.75 -6.94 8.29
C ALA A 271 -11.67 -6.54 6.79
N ARG A 272 -11.18 -7.45 5.94
CA ARG A 272 -11.13 -7.24 4.48
C ARG A 272 -12.53 -7.16 3.86
N ALA A 273 -13.44 -8.02 4.29
CA ALA A 273 -14.84 -8.01 3.83
C ALA A 273 -15.53 -6.70 4.22
N TYR A 274 -15.35 -6.26 5.46
CA TYR A 274 -15.90 -5.00 5.96
C TYR A 274 -15.44 -3.80 5.12
N LEU A 275 -14.12 -3.67 4.92
CA LEU A 275 -13.61 -2.57 4.10
C LEU A 275 -14.06 -2.70 2.65
N GLY A 276 -14.12 -3.93 2.11
CA GLY A 276 -14.60 -4.19 0.75
C GLY A 276 -16.05 -3.71 0.55
N GLU A 277 -16.93 -3.97 1.50
CA GLU A 277 -18.30 -3.47 1.47
C GLU A 277 -18.33 -1.94 1.61
N ALA A 278 -17.55 -1.37 2.53
CA ALA A 278 -17.49 0.08 2.77
C ALA A 278 -17.02 0.88 1.55
N VAL A 279 -16.15 0.31 0.73
CA VAL A 279 -15.61 0.98 -0.50
C VAL A 279 -16.24 0.47 -1.81
N GLY A 280 -17.32 -0.32 -1.73
CA GLY A 280 -18.08 -0.77 -2.90
C GLY A 280 -17.46 -1.93 -3.69
N LEU A 281 -16.52 -2.67 -3.11
CA LEU A 281 -15.88 -3.85 -3.72
C LEU A 281 -16.53 -5.18 -3.31
N GLY A 282 -17.54 -5.16 -2.40
CA GLY A 282 -18.22 -6.35 -1.89
C GLY A 282 -17.40 -7.14 -0.87
N LYS A 283 -17.96 -8.31 -0.45
CA LYS A 283 -17.39 -9.13 0.65
C LYS A 283 -16.08 -9.85 0.31
N ASN A 284 -15.79 -10.04 -0.96
CA ASN A 284 -14.57 -10.73 -1.41
C ASN A 284 -13.73 -9.81 -2.32
N PRO A 285 -13.21 -8.68 -1.80
CA PRO A 285 -12.46 -7.73 -2.59
C PRO A 285 -11.13 -8.33 -3.07
N GLN A 286 -10.66 -7.90 -4.24
CA GLN A 286 -9.27 -8.17 -4.64
C GLN A 286 -8.31 -7.45 -3.69
N ILE A 287 -7.17 -8.08 -3.42
CA ILE A 287 -6.14 -7.56 -2.53
C ILE A 287 -4.91 -7.18 -3.34
N CYS A 288 -4.47 -5.94 -3.20
CA CYS A 288 -3.23 -5.42 -3.73
C CYS A 288 -2.24 -5.25 -2.56
N ARG A 289 -1.19 -6.06 -2.49
CA ARG A 289 -0.12 -5.85 -1.52
C ARG A 289 0.72 -4.64 -1.93
N ILE A 290 0.82 -3.67 -1.05
CA ILE A 290 1.66 -2.49 -1.24
C ILE A 290 2.98 -2.76 -0.54
N GLN A 291 4.04 -2.89 -1.32
CA GLN A 291 5.39 -3.20 -0.84
C GLN A 291 6.38 -2.20 -1.44
N ALA A 292 7.51 -2.01 -0.77
CA ALA A 292 8.61 -1.25 -1.36
C ALA A 292 9.04 -1.90 -2.68
N GLU A 293 9.39 -1.09 -3.65
CA GLU A 293 9.98 -1.61 -4.88
C GLU A 293 11.35 -2.17 -4.55
N ARG A 294 11.46 -3.48 -4.59
CA ARG A 294 12.78 -4.12 -4.51
C ARG A 294 13.53 -3.71 -5.77
N GLY A 295 14.69 -3.09 -5.61
CA GLY A 295 15.54 -2.76 -6.74
C GLY A 295 15.82 -4.01 -7.58
N PHE A 296 15.94 -3.88 -8.89
CA PHE A 296 16.21 -4.99 -9.82
C PHE A 296 17.40 -5.86 -9.34
N LEU A 297 18.45 -5.24 -8.77
CA LEU A 297 19.59 -5.97 -8.23
C LEU A 297 19.24 -6.83 -7.01
N SER A 298 18.40 -6.36 -6.10
CA SER A 298 18.01 -7.14 -4.91
C SER A 298 17.12 -8.33 -5.29
N SER A 299 16.19 -8.15 -6.23
CA SER A 299 15.37 -9.26 -6.76
C SER A 299 16.22 -10.28 -7.55
N LEU A 300 17.25 -9.82 -8.26
CA LEU A 300 18.21 -10.68 -8.96
C LEU A 300 19.07 -11.47 -7.97
N MET A 301 19.57 -10.83 -6.92
CA MET A 301 20.38 -11.50 -5.87
C MET A 301 19.56 -12.52 -5.09
N GLU A 302 18.30 -12.24 -4.79
CA GLU A 302 17.38 -13.18 -4.13
C GLU A 302 17.09 -14.38 -5.05
N SER A 303 16.85 -14.14 -6.34
CA SER A 303 16.65 -15.18 -7.34
C SER A 303 17.90 -16.09 -7.50
N ILE A 304 19.10 -15.50 -7.47
CA ILE A 304 20.38 -16.23 -7.50
C ILE A 304 20.58 -16.98 -6.17
N GLY A 305 20.27 -16.35 -5.03
CA GLY A 305 20.38 -16.94 -3.70
C GLY A 305 19.49 -18.17 -3.52
N HIS A 306 18.24 -18.10 -3.96
CA HIS A 306 17.33 -19.25 -3.98
C HIS A 306 17.82 -20.36 -4.93
N GLY A 307 18.32 -19.99 -6.12
CA GLY A 307 18.88 -20.98 -7.07
C GLY A 307 20.10 -21.72 -6.54
N ILE A 308 20.99 -21.02 -5.81
CA ILE A 308 22.17 -21.62 -5.19
C ILE A 308 21.77 -22.45 -3.95
N GLY A 309 20.86 -21.94 -3.12
CA GLY A 309 20.34 -22.64 -1.94
C GLY A 309 19.68 -23.98 -2.30
N ASP A 310 18.79 -23.97 -3.31
CA ASP A 310 18.14 -25.19 -3.82
C ASP A 310 19.12 -26.19 -4.43
N THR A 311 20.19 -25.71 -5.07
CA THR A 311 21.20 -26.57 -5.66
C THR A 311 22.09 -27.20 -4.58
N LEU A 312 22.42 -26.48 -3.52
CA LEU A 312 23.19 -26.98 -2.40
C LEU A 312 22.37 -27.97 -1.53
N THR A 313 21.08 -27.71 -1.32
CA THR A 313 20.22 -28.62 -0.55
C THR A 313 19.87 -29.91 -1.34
N LYS A 314 19.78 -29.87 -2.66
CA LYS A 314 19.59 -31.05 -3.51
C LYS A 314 20.87 -31.85 -3.75
N GLY A 315 22.04 -31.23 -3.54
CA GLY A 315 23.33 -31.89 -3.69
C GLY A 315 23.85 -32.62 -2.44
N ILE A 316 23.24 -32.38 -1.28
CA ILE A 316 23.61 -33.08 -0.03
C ILE A 316 22.48 -34.05 0.30
N ASP A 317 22.62 -35.29 -0.21
CA ASP A 317 21.78 -36.43 0.20
C ASP A 317 22.15 -36.83 1.63
N VAL A 318 21.40 -36.31 2.62
CA VAL A 318 21.61 -36.58 4.07
C VAL A 318 21.21 -37.99 4.47
N GLN A 319 20.82 -38.88 3.54
CA GLN A 319 20.44 -40.27 3.86
C GLN A 319 21.63 -41.19 4.10
N ASN A 320 22.89 -40.78 3.86
CA ASN A 320 24.06 -41.63 4.00
C ASN A 320 25.00 -41.30 5.19
N LEU A 321 24.53 -40.51 6.17
CA LEU A 321 25.28 -40.29 7.43
C LEU A 321 24.63 -40.99 8.62
N ARG A 322 24.39 -42.31 8.47
CA ARG A 322 24.32 -43.25 9.60
C ARG A 322 25.55 -44.12 9.51
N LEU A 323 26.62 -43.75 10.23
CA LEU A 323 27.63 -44.66 10.70
C LEU A 323 28.35 -44.04 11.92
N PHE A 324 28.36 -44.85 13.01
CA PHE A 324 29.08 -44.76 14.30
C PHE A 324 28.46 -43.80 15.32
N SER A 325 27.79 -44.25 16.28
CA SER A 325 27.75 -45.28 17.31
C SER A 325 26.56 -44.97 18.22
#